data_50870f0f340959e013e391f38faf1696
#
_entry.id   50870f0f340959e013e391f38faf1696
#
_cell.length_a   1.000
_cell.length_b   1.000
_cell.length_c   1.000
_cell.angle_alpha   90.00
_cell.angle_beta   90.00
_cell.angle_gamma   90.00
#
_symmetry.space_group_name_H-M   'P 1'
#
loop_
_entity.id
_entity.type
_entity.pdbx_description
1 polymer ?
#
loop_
_entity_poly.entity_id
_entity_poly.type
_entity_poly.pdbx_seq_one_letter_code
_entity_poly.pdbx_strand_id
1 'polypeptide(L)'
;HVFCVKQNRYSPTSVWLKNLIDKEILGKVFMVQLNCYWNRDDRYYSKAAKWKGTKALDGGVLFTQFSHFVDIMYWLFGDISNIRSRMANYTHESSTEFDDTGIVSFDFVNGGMGSLNFTTSIYGANMESSIAIIGEKGSVKVSGQYMDQVSYCLIKDYEMPELPPANPPNDYGDYKGS
;
A
#
# COMPACT_ATOMS: atom_id res chain seq x y z
N HIS A 1 -23.20 -5.74 15.55
CA HIS A 1 -21.87 -6.12 15.07
C HIS A 1 -21.32 -5.03 14.17
N VAL A 2 -20.03 -4.71 14.32
CA VAL A 2 -19.32 -3.75 13.45
C VAL A 2 -18.29 -4.55 12.65
N PHE A 3 -18.25 -4.34 11.33
CA PHE A 3 -17.29 -4.97 10.45
C PHE A 3 -16.39 -3.89 9.83
N CYS A 4 -15.07 -4.07 9.90
CA CYS A 4 -14.10 -3.24 9.20
C CYS A 4 -13.64 -3.99 7.94
N VAL A 5 -13.97 -3.45 6.77
CA VAL A 5 -13.61 -4.08 5.49
C VAL A 5 -12.39 -3.37 4.91
N LYS A 6 -11.36 -4.14 4.60
CA LYS A 6 -10.19 -3.71 3.83
C LYS A 6 -10.32 -4.25 2.40
N GLN A 7 -11.02 -3.49 1.56
CA GLN A 7 -11.44 -3.93 0.22
C GLN A 7 -10.26 -4.32 -0.70
N ASN A 8 -9.09 -3.76 -0.51
CA ASN A 8 -7.92 -4.06 -1.34
C ASN A 8 -7.50 -5.53 -1.28
N ARG A 9 -7.84 -6.27 -0.21
CA ARG A 9 -7.61 -7.72 -0.14
C ARG A 9 -8.36 -8.51 -1.20
N TYR A 10 -9.46 -7.96 -1.72
CA TYR A 10 -10.37 -8.63 -2.64
C TYR A 10 -10.11 -8.25 -4.10
N SER A 11 -9.14 -7.39 -4.38
CA SER A 11 -8.74 -7.12 -5.76
C SER A 11 -8.11 -8.37 -6.39
N PRO A 12 -8.31 -8.61 -7.70
CA PRO A 12 -7.77 -9.80 -8.39
C PRO A 12 -6.26 -9.96 -8.21
N THR A 13 -5.51 -8.87 -8.27
CA THR A 13 -4.05 -8.86 -8.09
C THR A 13 -3.66 -9.22 -6.66
N SER A 14 -4.37 -8.71 -5.65
CA SER A 14 -4.10 -9.03 -4.24
C SER A 14 -4.41 -10.48 -3.91
N VAL A 15 -5.52 -11.01 -4.44
CA VAL A 15 -5.88 -12.43 -4.29
C VAL A 15 -4.84 -13.32 -4.98
N TRP A 16 -4.37 -12.93 -6.16
CA TRP A 16 -3.29 -13.63 -6.85
C TRP A 16 -1.98 -13.61 -6.06
N LEU A 17 -1.55 -12.45 -5.53
CA LEU A 17 -0.37 -12.36 -4.66
C LEU A 17 -0.51 -13.27 -3.43
N LYS A 18 -1.68 -13.27 -2.78
CA LYS A 18 -1.94 -14.15 -1.63
C LYS A 18 -1.78 -15.62 -1.99
N ASN A 19 -2.27 -16.02 -3.15
CA ASN A 19 -2.12 -17.39 -3.67
C ASN A 19 -0.65 -17.77 -3.89
N LEU A 20 0.17 -16.84 -4.42
CA LEU A 20 1.61 -17.07 -4.60
C LEU A 20 2.33 -17.29 -3.26
N ILE A 21 1.97 -16.51 -2.24
CA ILE A 21 2.56 -16.60 -0.90
C ILE A 21 2.08 -17.87 -0.18
N ASP A 22 0.76 -18.11 -0.12
CA ASP A 22 0.20 -19.26 0.61
C ASP A 22 0.61 -20.63 0.04
N LYS A 23 0.85 -20.70 -1.26
CA LYS A 23 1.33 -21.91 -1.93
C LYS A 23 2.86 -21.98 -2.06
N GLU A 24 3.57 -21.04 -1.45
CA GLU A 24 5.05 -20.96 -1.50
C GLU A 24 5.62 -21.01 -2.93
N ILE A 25 4.88 -20.46 -3.91
CA ILE A 25 5.26 -20.48 -5.33
C ILE A 25 6.55 -19.67 -5.55
N LEU A 26 6.72 -18.56 -4.81
CA LEU A 26 7.95 -17.74 -4.83
C LEU A 26 9.11 -18.37 -4.04
N GLY A 27 8.87 -19.47 -3.32
CA GLY A 27 9.82 -20.00 -2.34
C GLY A 27 10.03 -19.04 -1.18
N LYS A 28 11.22 -19.06 -0.58
CA LYS A 28 11.55 -18.15 0.51
C LYS A 28 11.58 -16.70 0.01
N VAL A 29 10.81 -15.82 0.66
CA VAL A 29 10.79 -14.39 0.35
C VAL A 29 12.02 -13.73 0.96
N PHE A 30 12.77 -12.98 0.17
CA PHE A 30 13.98 -12.29 0.59
C PHE A 30 13.73 -10.83 0.90
N MET A 31 12.97 -10.15 0.01
CA MET A 31 12.71 -8.72 0.12
C MET A 31 11.33 -8.36 -0.40
N VAL A 32 10.69 -7.44 0.30
CA VAL A 32 9.43 -6.81 -0.13
C VAL A 32 9.60 -5.30 -0.10
N GLN A 33 9.21 -4.63 -1.19
CA GLN A 33 9.14 -3.19 -1.23
C GLN A 33 7.72 -2.73 -1.54
N LEU A 34 7.16 -1.91 -0.66
CA LEU A 34 5.85 -1.30 -0.83
C LEU A 34 6.00 0.20 -1.01
N ASN A 35 5.42 0.76 -2.08
CA ASN A 35 5.45 2.19 -2.35
C ASN A 35 4.04 2.73 -2.47
N CYS A 36 3.79 3.88 -1.82
CA CYS A 36 2.50 4.58 -1.81
C CYS A 36 2.75 6.07 -2.04
N TYR A 37 2.60 6.53 -3.28
CA TYR A 37 2.94 7.88 -3.72
C TYR A 37 1.69 8.59 -4.22
N TRP A 38 1.04 9.35 -3.34
CA TRP A 38 -0.23 9.99 -3.60
C TRP A 38 -0.16 11.50 -3.50
N ASN A 39 -1.07 12.16 -4.16
CA ASN A 39 -1.35 13.58 -3.96
C ASN A 39 -2.47 13.74 -2.94
N ARG A 40 -2.22 14.52 -1.91
CA ARG A 40 -3.24 15.08 -1.03
C ARG A 40 -2.88 16.53 -0.82
N ASP A 41 -3.66 17.42 -1.36
CA ASP A 41 -3.43 18.87 -1.27
C ASP A 41 -4.36 19.53 -0.24
N ASP A 42 -4.32 20.86 -0.19
CA ASP A 42 -5.13 21.65 0.73
C ASP A 42 -6.64 21.42 0.57
N ARG A 43 -7.09 20.97 -0.60
CA ARG A 43 -8.51 20.61 -0.83
C ARG A 43 -8.87 19.38 0.00
N TYR A 44 -7.98 18.43 0.13
CA TYR A 44 -8.19 17.22 0.93
C TYR A 44 -8.20 17.53 2.43
N TYR A 45 -7.25 18.35 2.90
CA TYR A 45 -7.13 18.76 4.31
C TYR A 45 -7.93 20.04 4.64
N SER A 46 -8.89 20.41 3.79
CA SER A 46 -9.67 21.62 4.00
C SER A 46 -10.36 21.61 5.37
N LYS A 47 -10.44 22.80 6.00
CA LYS A 47 -11.04 23.00 7.32
C LYS A 47 -12.52 22.58 7.43
N ALA A 48 -13.18 22.26 6.30
CA ALA A 48 -14.55 21.76 6.28
C ALA A 48 -14.66 20.38 6.95
N ALA A 49 -13.64 19.54 6.86
CA ALA A 49 -13.58 18.26 7.56
C ALA A 49 -12.74 18.42 8.84
N LYS A 50 -13.37 18.76 9.97
CA LYS A 50 -12.73 19.08 11.25
C LYS A 50 -11.81 18.00 11.83
N TRP A 51 -11.85 16.79 11.33
CA TRP A 51 -11.05 15.65 11.80
C TRP A 51 -9.78 15.42 10.98
N LYS A 52 -9.82 15.76 9.68
CA LYS A 52 -8.68 15.57 8.76
C LYS A 52 -7.50 16.44 9.18
N GLY A 53 -6.31 15.85 9.08
CA GLY A 53 -5.07 16.50 9.44
C GLY A 53 -4.77 16.56 10.95
N THR A 54 -5.70 16.14 11.80
CA THR A 54 -5.48 16.14 13.26
C THR A 54 -4.87 14.81 13.73
N LYS A 55 -3.89 14.87 14.61
CA LYS A 55 -3.27 13.66 15.17
C LYS A 55 -4.26 12.80 15.96
N ALA A 56 -5.20 13.44 16.65
CA ALA A 56 -6.15 12.77 17.52
C ALA A 56 -7.27 12.01 16.79
N LEU A 57 -7.71 12.49 15.63
CA LEU A 57 -8.86 11.92 14.91
C LEU A 57 -8.50 11.29 13.58
N ASP A 58 -7.53 11.85 12.84
CA ASP A 58 -6.99 11.28 11.59
C ASP A 58 -5.90 10.24 11.88
N GLY A 59 -5.07 10.48 12.88
CA GLY A 59 -4.00 9.58 13.29
C GLY A 59 -2.77 9.58 12.38
N GLY A 60 -2.88 10.16 11.18
CA GLY A 60 -1.80 10.23 10.19
C GLY A 60 -2.03 9.37 8.95
N VAL A 61 -1.20 9.58 7.94
CA VAL A 61 -1.36 8.98 6.61
C VAL A 61 -1.32 7.45 6.60
N LEU A 62 -0.61 6.82 7.52
CA LEU A 62 -0.57 5.35 7.64
C LEU A 62 -1.85 4.76 8.25
N PHE A 63 -2.61 5.55 9.00
CA PHE A 63 -3.89 5.14 9.59
C PHE A 63 -5.07 5.34 8.65
N THR A 64 -5.01 6.33 7.80
CA THR A 64 -6.09 6.70 6.87
C THR A 64 -5.77 6.28 5.45
N GLN A 65 -4.97 7.05 4.70
CA GLN A 65 -4.73 6.86 3.28
C GLN A 65 -4.05 5.51 2.97
N PHE A 66 -3.00 5.17 3.73
CA PHE A 66 -2.17 4.01 3.44
C PHE A 66 -2.45 2.79 4.33
N SER A 67 -3.46 2.85 5.18
CA SER A 67 -3.86 1.72 6.03
C SER A 67 -4.22 0.46 5.22
N HIS A 68 -4.73 0.63 4.00
CA HIS A 68 -5.02 -0.48 3.10
C HIS A 68 -3.76 -1.25 2.68
N PHE A 69 -2.66 -0.54 2.51
CA PHE A 69 -1.39 -1.14 2.08
C PHE A 69 -0.62 -1.76 3.25
N VAL A 70 -0.69 -1.15 4.43
CA VAL A 70 -0.22 -1.76 5.68
C VAL A 70 -0.96 -3.06 5.94
N ASP A 71 -2.28 -3.06 5.73
CA ASP A 71 -3.12 -4.24 5.86
C ASP A 71 -2.79 -5.35 4.85
N ILE A 72 -2.57 -5.01 3.57
CA ILE A 72 -2.12 -5.97 2.55
C ILE A 72 -0.78 -6.59 2.93
N MET A 73 0.18 -5.79 3.39
CA MET A 73 1.48 -6.27 3.81
C MET A 73 1.37 -7.26 4.97
N TYR A 74 0.59 -6.92 6.00
CA TYR A 74 0.32 -7.80 7.13
C TYR A 74 -0.40 -9.09 6.70
N TRP A 75 -1.39 -8.98 5.84
CA TRP A 75 -2.17 -10.12 5.34
C TRP A 75 -1.33 -11.09 4.50
N LEU A 76 -0.36 -10.59 3.74
CA LEU A 76 0.53 -11.41 2.91
C LEU A 76 1.66 -12.05 3.72
N PHE A 77 2.29 -11.31 4.63
CA PHE A 77 3.57 -11.71 5.24
C PHE A 77 3.54 -11.84 6.77
N GLY A 78 2.47 -11.40 7.43
CA GLY A 78 2.34 -11.44 8.89
C GLY A 78 3.09 -10.31 9.60
N ASP A 79 3.54 -10.61 10.82
CA ASP A 79 4.15 -9.64 11.72
C ASP A 79 5.54 -9.17 11.29
N ILE A 80 5.88 -7.96 11.72
CA ILE A 80 7.18 -7.31 11.46
C ILE A 80 7.92 -7.00 12.76
N SER A 81 9.22 -6.88 12.66
CA SER A 81 10.14 -6.57 13.76
C SER A 81 11.25 -5.62 13.29
N ASN A 82 12.11 -5.18 14.20
CA ASN A 82 13.28 -4.33 13.90
C ASN A 82 12.95 -3.09 13.06
N ILE A 83 11.83 -2.43 13.37
CA ILE A 83 11.32 -1.30 12.60
C ILE A 83 12.24 -0.08 12.78
N ARG A 84 12.66 0.52 11.67
CA ARG A 84 13.39 1.78 11.60
C ARG A 84 12.70 2.70 10.63
N SER A 85 12.55 3.97 10.99
CA SER A 85 11.85 4.93 10.13
C SER A 85 12.54 6.29 10.12
N ARG A 86 12.38 6.99 9.00
CA ARG A 86 12.60 8.42 8.87
C ARG A 86 11.36 9.02 8.27
N MET A 87 10.80 9.99 8.97
CA MET A 87 9.57 10.68 8.54
C MET A 87 9.80 12.19 8.57
N ALA A 88 9.03 12.93 7.76
CA ALA A 88 9.04 14.38 7.73
C ALA A 88 7.73 14.90 7.14
N ASN A 89 7.39 16.14 7.46
CA ASN A 89 6.34 16.90 6.82
C ASN A 89 6.98 17.92 5.87
N TYR A 90 6.71 17.83 4.59
CA TYR A 90 7.31 18.70 3.58
C TYR A 90 6.35 19.70 2.96
N THR A 91 5.07 19.34 2.87
CA THR A 91 4.10 20.18 2.16
C THR A 91 2.84 20.49 2.96
N HIS A 92 2.66 19.87 4.12
CA HIS A 92 1.42 19.98 4.90
C HIS A 92 1.64 20.55 6.31
N GLU A 93 2.74 21.24 6.58
CA GLU A 93 3.05 21.82 7.92
C GLU A 93 1.95 22.74 8.46
N SER A 94 1.23 23.44 7.57
CA SER A 94 0.13 24.33 7.94
C SER A 94 -1.23 23.63 8.06
N SER A 95 -1.37 22.39 7.59
CA SER A 95 -2.65 21.70 7.43
C SER A 95 -2.74 20.37 8.17
N THR A 96 -1.60 19.79 8.60
CA THR A 96 -1.57 18.51 9.33
C THR A 96 -0.68 18.58 10.59
N GLU A 97 -1.03 17.79 11.59
CA GLU A 97 -0.27 17.60 12.83
C GLU A 97 0.67 16.37 12.77
N PHE A 98 0.92 15.83 11.58
CA PHE A 98 1.70 14.62 11.37
C PHE A 98 2.51 14.68 10.07
N ASP A 99 3.49 13.79 9.98
CA ASP A 99 4.36 13.68 8.82
C ASP A 99 3.61 13.17 7.58
N ASP A 100 3.91 13.76 6.43
CA ASP A 100 3.30 13.44 5.15
C ASP A 100 4.14 12.49 4.28
N THR A 101 5.39 12.29 4.65
CA THR A 101 6.38 11.51 3.90
C THR A 101 7.19 10.64 4.83
N GLY A 102 7.45 9.39 4.44
CA GLY A 102 8.27 8.49 5.24
C GLY A 102 8.89 7.33 4.48
N ILE A 103 10.01 6.87 5.01
CA ILE A 103 10.70 5.65 4.62
C ILE A 103 10.79 4.79 5.88
N VAL A 104 10.27 3.57 5.80
CA VAL A 104 10.26 2.59 6.90
C VAL A 104 10.93 1.32 6.42
N SER A 105 11.87 0.80 7.17
CA SER A 105 12.47 -0.53 6.95
C SER A 105 12.21 -1.43 8.14
N PHE A 106 12.08 -2.72 7.90
CA PHE A 106 11.74 -3.72 8.93
C PHE A 106 12.16 -5.13 8.47
N ASP A 107 12.14 -6.06 9.41
CA ASP A 107 12.27 -7.49 9.14
C ASP A 107 10.88 -8.14 9.30
N PHE A 108 10.57 -9.14 8.47
CA PHE A 108 9.42 -10.01 8.70
C PHE A 108 9.80 -11.07 9.74
N VAL A 109 8.89 -11.34 10.68
CA VAL A 109 9.11 -12.38 11.72
C VAL A 109 9.33 -13.74 11.08
N ASN A 110 8.67 -14.02 9.95
CA ASN A 110 8.81 -15.27 9.20
C ASN A 110 10.03 -15.29 8.25
N GLY A 111 10.88 -14.28 8.31
CA GLY A 111 12.10 -14.14 7.50
C GLY A 111 11.95 -13.25 6.28
N GLY A 112 13.07 -12.68 5.87
CA GLY A 112 13.13 -11.65 4.83
C GLY A 112 13.01 -10.25 5.40
N MET A 113 13.27 -9.24 4.57
CA MET A 113 13.23 -7.83 4.96
C MET A 113 12.22 -7.06 4.09
N GLY A 114 11.74 -5.94 4.62
CA GLY A 114 10.81 -5.10 3.90
C GLY A 114 11.08 -3.61 4.03
N SER A 115 10.52 -2.85 3.10
CA SER A 115 10.42 -1.41 3.20
C SER A 115 9.05 -0.91 2.78
N LEU A 116 8.58 0.14 3.45
CA LEU A 116 7.40 0.90 3.09
C LEU A 116 7.84 2.35 2.86
N ASN A 117 7.68 2.82 1.63
CA ASN A 117 7.95 4.20 1.25
C ASN A 117 6.63 4.87 0.94
N PHE A 118 6.36 5.99 1.58
CA PHE A 118 5.09 6.68 1.39
C PHE A 118 5.25 8.19 1.37
N THR A 119 4.40 8.84 0.60
CA THR A 119 4.21 10.29 0.63
C THR A 119 2.82 10.66 0.14
N THR A 120 2.24 11.70 0.73
CA THR A 120 1.05 12.37 0.22
C THR A 120 1.38 13.68 -0.52
N SER A 121 2.67 13.99 -0.69
CA SER A 121 3.19 15.25 -1.25
C SER A 121 3.49 15.17 -2.75
N ILE A 122 2.92 14.22 -3.47
CA ILE A 122 3.07 14.14 -4.92
C ILE A 122 2.33 15.31 -5.59
N TYR A 123 2.99 15.96 -6.54
CA TYR A 123 2.43 17.10 -7.26
C TYR A 123 1.30 16.70 -8.20
N GLY A 124 0.17 17.37 -8.08
CA GLY A 124 -0.94 17.36 -9.05
C GLY A 124 -1.84 16.13 -9.04
N ALA A 125 -1.29 14.91 -9.03
CA ALA A 125 -2.07 13.66 -9.10
C ALA A 125 -1.36 12.50 -8.40
N ASN A 126 -2.10 11.44 -8.04
CA ASN A 126 -1.50 10.22 -7.51
C ASN A 126 -0.56 9.61 -8.56
N MET A 127 0.60 9.15 -8.11
CA MET A 127 1.61 8.54 -8.97
C MET A 127 1.41 7.02 -9.05
N GLU A 128 1.60 6.32 -7.92
CA GLU A 128 1.45 4.87 -7.87
C GLU A 128 1.17 4.36 -6.46
N SER A 129 0.65 3.14 -6.40
CA SER A 129 0.78 2.22 -5.29
C SER A 129 1.33 0.91 -5.82
N SER A 130 2.45 0.44 -5.28
CA SER A 130 3.09 -0.75 -5.82
C SER A 130 3.68 -1.64 -4.73
N ILE A 131 3.71 -2.94 -5.00
CA ILE A 131 4.42 -3.93 -4.20
C ILE A 131 5.32 -4.76 -5.12
N ALA A 132 6.60 -4.83 -4.77
CA ALA A 132 7.57 -5.74 -5.39
C ALA A 132 7.95 -6.80 -4.37
N ILE A 133 7.93 -8.07 -4.79
CA ILE A 133 8.28 -9.22 -3.96
C ILE A 133 9.39 -10.00 -4.66
N ILE A 134 10.52 -10.16 -3.97
CA ILE A 134 11.69 -10.89 -4.44
C ILE A 134 11.79 -12.17 -3.63
N GLY A 135 11.70 -13.29 -4.29
CA GLY A 135 11.78 -14.61 -3.67
C GLY A 135 12.83 -15.53 -4.33
N GLU A 136 13.02 -16.67 -3.72
CA GLU A 136 14.01 -17.69 -4.13
C GLU A 136 13.73 -18.25 -5.52
N LYS A 137 12.47 -18.45 -5.85
CA LYS A 137 12.04 -19.07 -7.12
C LYS A 137 11.54 -18.05 -8.13
N GLY A 138 11.49 -16.77 -7.79
CA GLY A 138 11.03 -15.74 -8.71
C GLY A 138 10.69 -14.42 -8.03
N SER A 139 10.28 -13.48 -8.87
CA SER A 139 9.94 -12.14 -8.44
C SER A 139 8.70 -11.63 -9.14
N VAL A 140 7.94 -10.81 -8.45
CA VAL A 140 6.73 -10.18 -8.99
C VAL A 140 6.65 -8.72 -8.59
N LYS A 141 6.04 -7.89 -9.43
CA LYS A 141 5.67 -6.52 -9.09
C LYS A 141 4.23 -6.26 -9.52
N VAL A 142 3.42 -5.82 -8.57
CA VAL A 142 2.11 -5.24 -8.82
C VAL A 142 2.21 -3.74 -8.66
N SER A 143 1.60 -2.98 -9.56
CA SER A 143 1.65 -1.53 -9.63
C SER A 143 0.31 -0.95 -10.08
N GLY A 144 0.31 0.30 -10.50
CA GLY A 144 -0.89 1.07 -10.81
C GLY A 144 -1.28 1.98 -9.65
N GLN A 145 -2.29 2.80 -9.84
CA GLN A 145 -2.73 3.72 -8.78
C GLN A 145 -3.29 2.96 -7.56
N TYR A 146 -3.88 1.79 -7.79
CA TYR A 146 -4.56 0.99 -6.75
C TYR A 146 -4.02 -0.44 -6.64
N MET A 147 -2.79 -0.70 -7.08
CA MET A 147 -2.22 -2.05 -7.16
C MET A 147 -3.08 -3.00 -8.00
N ASP A 148 -3.50 -2.54 -9.15
CA ASP A 148 -4.43 -3.24 -10.06
C ASP A 148 -3.76 -3.84 -11.29
N GLN A 149 -2.45 -3.65 -11.46
CA GLN A 149 -1.69 -4.07 -12.64
C GLN A 149 -0.49 -4.91 -12.25
N VAL A 150 -0.33 -6.09 -12.84
CA VAL A 150 0.91 -6.86 -12.72
C VAL A 150 1.91 -6.31 -13.74
N SER A 151 2.92 -5.60 -13.26
CA SER A 151 3.95 -4.97 -14.10
C SER A 151 5.19 -5.85 -14.30
N TYR A 152 5.37 -6.86 -13.46
CA TYR A 152 6.44 -7.84 -13.61
C TYR A 152 6.03 -9.17 -12.96
N CYS A 153 6.29 -10.28 -13.68
CA CYS A 153 6.14 -11.63 -13.16
C CYS A 153 7.15 -12.54 -13.87
N LEU A 154 8.13 -13.04 -13.12
CA LEU A 154 9.04 -14.08 -13.58
C LEU A 154 9.28 -15.06 -12.44
N ILE A 155 8.73 -16.26 -12.55
CA ILE A 155 8.78 -17.30 -11.52
C ILE A 155 9.11 -18.62 -12.21
N LYS A 156 10.02 -19.38 -11.59
CA LYS A 156 10.47 -20.69 -12.10
C LYS A 156 9.28 -21.64 -12.20
N ASP A 157 9.13 -22.29 -13.36
CA ASP A 157 8.12 -23.31 -13.65
C ASP A 157 6.65 -22.85 -13.36
N TYR A 158 6.38 -21.54 -13.52
CA TYR A 158 5.09 -20.94 -13.28
C TYR A 158 4.66 -20.04 -14.45
N GLU A 159 3.48 -20.27 -14.95
CA GLU A 159 2.81 -19.42 -15.92
C GLU A 159 1.74 -18.59 -15.22
N MET A 160 1.80 -17.27 -15.41
CA MET A 160 0.85 -16.37 -14.81
C MET A 160 -0.53 -16.56 -15.44
N PRO A 161 -1.58 -16.82 -14.64
CA PRO A 161 -2.94 -16.92 -15.16
C PRO A 161 -3.45 -15.55 -15.63
N GLU A 162 -4.38 -15.56 -16.56
CA GLU A 162 -5.17 -14.37 -16.85
C GLU A 162 -5.97 -13.96 -15.60
N LEU A 163 -5.78 -12.73 -15.14
CA LEU A 163 -6.51 -12.21 -14.01
C LEU A 163 -7.80 -11.55 -14.50
N PRO A 164 -8.91 -11.70 -13.77
CA PRO A 164 -10.12 -10.96 -14.09
C PRO A 164 -9.84 -9.45 -14.01
N PRO A 165 -10.57 -8.63 -14.78
CA PRO A 165 -10.42 -7.18 -14.71
C PRO A 165 -10.69 -6.70 -13.28
N ALA A 166 -9.92 -5.71 -12.83
CA ALA A 166 -10.20 -5.03 -11.58
C ALA A 166 -11.61 -4.43 -11.62
N ASN A 167 -12.34 -4.55 -10.51
CA ASN A 167 -13.61 -3.86 -10.40
C ASN A 167 -13.38 -2.35 -10.59
N PRO A 168 -14.20 -1.66 -11.39
CA PRO A 168 -14.09 -0.22 -11.51
C PRO A 168 -14.23 0.41 -10.12
N PRO A 169 -13.52 1.52 -9.84
CA PRO A 169 -13.71 2.24 -8.60
C PRO A 169 -15.18 2.60 -8.42
N ASN A 170 -15.70 2.47 -7.21
CA ASN A 170 -17.06 2.85 -6.91
C ASN A 170 -17.28 4.32 -7.28
N ASP A 171 -18.33 4.56 -8.05
CA ASP A 171 -18.78 5.92 -8.34
C ASP A 171 -19.65 6.41 -7.17
N TYR A 172 -19.11 7.34 -6.40
CA TYR A 172 -19.83 7.97 -5.29
C TYR A 172 -20.41 9.34 -5.71
N GLY A 173 -20.94 9.45 -6.91
CA GLY A 173 -21.41 10.69 -7.48
C GLY A 173 -20.27 11.62 -7.91
N ASP A 174 -20.28 12.89 -7.48
CA ASP A 174 -19.23 13.86 -7.82
C ASP A 174 -17.85 13.54 -7.22
N TYR A 175 -17.79 12.59 -6.28
CA TYR A 175 -16.56 12.09 -5.68
C TYR A 175 -16.06 10.88 -6.48
N LYS A 176 -15.27 11.13 -7.51
CA LYS A 176 -14.50 10.07 -8.15
C LYS A 176 -13.43 9.64 -7.15
N GLY A 177 -13.71 8.53 -6.48
CA GLY A 177 -12.91 8.01 -5.41
C GLY A 177 -11.44 7.87 -5.79
N SER A 178 -10.63 8.44 -4.98
CA SER A 178 -9.19 8.24 -4.95
C SER A 178 -8.88 6.96 -4.19
#